data_6c00c7b72753e5009750b4c120ef8477
#
_entry.id   6c00c7b72753e5009750b4c120ef8477
#
_cell.length_a   1.000
_cell.length_b   1.000
_cell.length_c   1.000
_cell.angle_alpha   90.00
_cell.angle_beta   90.00
_cell.angle_gamma   90.00
#
_symmetry.space_group_name_H-M   'P 1'
#
loop_
_entity.id
_entity.type
_entity.pdbx_description
1 polymer ?
#
loop_
_entity_poly.entity_id
_entity_poly.type
_entity_poly.pdbx_seq_one_letter_code
_entity_poly.pdbx_strand_id
1 'polypeptide(L)'
;MPYRFLSHTADAAVVLEAPDEAGLRAAGVAALRELLVGDSPVAVALERPIRASGNDTAERLINYLREVLYLYDAERFVPAEAGAEGVRGEPF
;
A
#
# COMPACT_ATOMS: atom_id res chain seq x y z
N MET A 1 -12.84 7.28 -7.31
CA MET A 1 -11.64 6.47 -7.03
C MET A 1 -11.06 6.90 -5.68
N PRO A 2 -10.68 5.96 -4.79
CA PRO A 2 -10.10 6.30 -3.49
C PRO A 2 -8.67 6.85 -3.58
N TYR A 3 -8.05 6.78 -4.73
CA TYR A 3 -6.74 7.40 -4.95
C TYR A 3 -6.66 7.94 -6.38
N ARG A 4 -5.75 8.87 -6.60
CA ARG A 4 -5.42 9.37 -7.93
C ARG A 4 -3.99 9.84 -7.95
N PHE A 5 -3.34 9.64 -9.08
CA PHE A 5 -1.98 10.09 -9.26
C PHE A 5 -1.97 11.53 -9.79
N LEU A 6 -1.00 12.30 -9.32
CA LEU A 6 -0.78 13.65 -9.79
C LEU A 6 0.32 13.66 -10.84
N SER A 7 0.17 14.51 -11.85
CA SER A 7 1.20 14.66 -12.87
C SER A 7 2.33 15.52 -12.33
N HIS A 8 3.53 14.94 -12.28
CA HIS A 8 4.73 15.62 -11.87
C HIS A 8 5.87 15.27 -12.81
N THR A 9 6.84 16.16 -12.92
CA THR A 9 7.96 15.96 -13.83
C THR A 9 9.04 15.03 -13.30
N ALA A 10 9.20 14.95 -11.98
CA ALA A 10 10.31 14.21 -11.38
C ALA A 10 9.87 13.04 -10.49
N ASP A 11 8.76 13.17 -9.79
CA ASP A 11 8.32 12.18 -8.80
C ASP A 11 6.87 11.81 -9.01
N ALA A 12 6.51 10.62 -8.53
CA ALA A 12 5.12 10.22 -8.46
C ALA A 12 4.49 10.79 -7.19
N ALA A 13 3.30 11.33 -7.30
CA ALA A 13 2.51 11.76 -6.17
C ALA A 13 1.11 11.19 -6.30
N VAL A 14 0.48 10.88 -5.18
CA VAL A 14 -0.84 10.28 -5.15
C VAL A 14 -1.68 10.92 -4.06
N VAL A 15 -2.96 11.12 -4.36
CA VAL A 15 -3.94 11.60 -3.39
C VAL A 15 -4.79 10.41 -2.96
N LEU A 16 -4.90 10.22 -1.64
CA LEU A 16 -5.70 9.15 -1.05
C LEU A 16 -6.91 9.76 -0.36
N GLU A 17 -8.09 9.19 -0.61
CA GLU A 17 -9.33 9.64 0.00
C GLU A 17 -10.12 8.44 0.51
N ALA A 18 -10.51 8.49 1.77
CA ALA A 18 -11.32 7.45 2.37
C ALA A 18 -11.99 7.97 3.66
N PRO A 19 -13.13 7.38 4.08
CA PRO A 19 -13.83 7.84 5.27
C PRO A 19 -13.14 7.47 6.59
N ASP A 20 -12.22 6.51 6.57
CA ASP A 20 -11.55 6.06 7.78
C ASP A 20 -10.11 5.59 7.50
N GLU A 21 -9.40 5.27 8.57
CA GLU A 21 -7.99 4.86 8.46
C GLU A 21 -7.82 3.54 7.74
N ALA A 22 -8.73 2.58 7.96
CA ALA A 22 -8.68 1.30 7.23
C ALA A 22 -8.85 1.52 5.73
N GLY A 23 -9.75 2.41 5.34
CA GLY A 23 -9.96 2.77 3.94
C GLY A 23 -8.74 3.48 3.34
N LEU A 24 -8.04 4.30 4.12
CA LEU A 24 -6.81 4.93 3.67
C LEU A 24 -5.71 3.91 3.40
N ARG A 25 -5.57 2.90 4.28
CA ARG A 25 -4.62 1.82 4.04
C ARG A 25 -4.96 1.05 2.77
N ALA A 26 -6.26 0.73 2.58
CA ALA A 26 -6.72 0.04 1.38
C ALA A 26 -6.41 0.85 0.12
N ALA A 27 -6.70 2.15 0.13
CA ALA A 27 -6.41 3.03 -0.99
C ALA A 27 -4.91 3.12 -1.26
N GLY A 28 -4.10 3.21 -0.20
CA GLY A 28 -2.65 3.30 -0.31
C GLY A 28 -2.05 2.03 -0.92
N VAL A 29 -2.48 0.86 -0.49
CA VAL A 29 -2.01 -0.41 -1.05
C VAL A 29 -2.43 -0.54 -2.51
N ALA A 30 -3.66 -0.14 -2.85
CA ALA A 30 -4.11 -0.18 -4.24
C ALA A 30 -3.26 0.74 -5.13
N ALA A 31 -2.91 1.92 -4.65
CA ALA A 31 -2.04 2.84 -5.38
C ALA A 31 -0.62 2.28 -5.55
N LEU A 32 -0.05 1.69 -4.49
CA LEU A 32 1.27 1.06 -4.56
C LEU A 32 1.27 -0.10 -5.54
N ARG A 33 0.25 -0.94 -5.51
CA ARG A 33 0.13 -2.06 -6.43
C ARG A 33 0.16 -1.56 -7.88
N GLU A 34 -0.59 -0.51 -8.19
CA GLU A 34 -0.59 0.05 -9.53
C GLU A 34 0.79 0.58 -9.93
N LEU A 35 1.49 1.25 -9.02
CA LEU A 35 2.84 1.74 -9.28
C LEU A 35 3.85 0.62 -9.51
N LEU A 36 3.72 -0.48 -8.74
CA LEU A 36 4.70 -1.56 -8.75
C LEU A 36 4.49 -2.54 -9.90
N VAL A 37 3.25 -2.89 -10.19
CA VAL A 37 2.95 -3.96 -11.15
C VAL A 37 1.89 -3.59 -12.18
N GLY A 38 1.34 -2.39 -12.14
CA GLY A 38 0.34 -1.93 -13.09
C GLY A 38 -0.92 -2.78 -13.03
N ASP A 39 -1.37 -3.26 -14.18
CA ASP A 39 -2.56 -4.08 -14.30
C ASP A 39 -2.30 -5.57 -14.11
N SER A 40 -1.08 -5.95 -13.78
CA SER A 40 -0.75 -7.38 -13.60
C SER A 40 -1.56 -7.96 -12.45
N PRO A 41 -2.12 -9.16 -12.62
CA PRO A 41 -2.86 -9.80 -11.53
C PRO A 41 -1.93 -10.19 -10.40
N VAL A 42 -2.41 -10.01 -9.16
CA VAL A 42 -1.67 -10.39 -7.95
C VAL A 42 -2.60 -11.24 -7.10
N ALA A 43 -2.15 -12.45 -6.76
CA ALA A 43 -2.95 -13.35 -5.94
C ALA A 43 -2.94 -12.91 -4.47
N VAL A 44 -4.06 -13.19 -3.78
CA VAL A 44 -4.17 -12.97 -2.34
C VAL A 44 -3.84 -14.29 -1.65
N ALA A 45 -2.57 -14.71 -1.75
CA ALA A 45 -2.14 -16.02 -1.29
C ALA A 45 -1.73 -16.03 0.19
N LEU A 46 -1.12 -14.95 0.65
CA LEU A 46 -0.57 -14.84 2.00
C LEU A 46 -0.91 -13.49 2.59
N GLU A 47 -0.96 -13.43 3.91
CA GLU A 47 -0.99 -12.15 4.62
C GLU A 47 0.30 -12.01 5.42
N ARG A 48 0.99 -10.87 5.23
CA ARG A 48 2.19 -10.53 6.00
C ARG A 48 1.81 -9.51 7.05
N PRO A 49 2.11 -9.77 8.32
CA PRO A 49 1.76 -8.83 9.39
C PRO A 49 2.59 -7.56 9.30
N ILE A 50 1.95 -6.43 9.59
CA ILE A 50 2.61 -5.14 9.65
C ILE A 50 2.22 -4.45 10.95
N ARG A 51 3.19 -3.96 11.68
CA ARG A 51 2.97 -3.10 12.83
C ARG A 51 3.45 -1.71 12.46
N ALA A 52 2.50 -0.82 12.29
CA ALA A 52 2.80 0.57 12.00
C ALA A 52 2.23 1.45 13.11
N SER A 53 3.08 2.28 13.67
CA SER A 53 2.68 3.22 14.73
C SER A 53 2.93 4.65 14.27
N GLY A 54 2.35 5.59 14.98
CA GLY A 54 2.50 6.99 14.69
C GLY A 54 1.61 7.81 15.59
N ASN A 55 1.92 9.10 15.70
CA ASN A 55 1.20 10.02 16.58
C ASN A 55 -0.14 10.47 16.00
N ASP A 56 -0.31 10.34 14.70
CA ASP A 56 -1.56 10.68 14.02
C ASP A 56 -1.80 9.72 12.85
N THR A 57 -2.95 9.86 12.23
CA THR A 57 -3.35 9.00 11.10
C THR A 57 -2.36 9.08 9.94
N ALA A 58 -1.90 10.28 9.61
CA ALA A 58 -0.98 10.45 8.49
C ALA A 58 0.34 9.73 8.74
N GLU A 59 0.90 9.87 9.93
CA GLU A 59 2.15 9.21 10.30
C GLU A 59 2.00 7.69 10.30
N ARG A 60 0.91 7.17 10.87
CA ARG A 60 0.64 5.73 10.87
C ARG A 60 0.50 5.20 9.45
N LEU A 61 -0.20 5.92 8.58
CA LEU A 61 -0.38 5.53 7.19
C LEU A 61 0.96 5.49 6.45
N ILE A 62 1.77 6.53 6.59
CA ILE A 62 3.08 6.57 5.95
C ILE A 62 3.96 5.42 6.41
N ASN A 63 3.97 5.14 7.71
CA ASN A 63 4.77 4.05 8.26
C ASN A 63 4.26 2.69 7.78
N TYR A 64 2.95 2.51 7.67
CA TYR A 64 2.35 1.31 7.12
C TYR A 64 2.79 1.10 5.65
N LEU A 65 2.68 2.13 4.83
CA LEU A 65 3.02 2.02 3.41
C LEU A 65 4.53 1.81 3.21
N ARG A 66 5.37 2.37 4.07
CA ARG A 66 6.81 2.09 4.04
C ARG A 66 7.11 0.62 4.29
N GLU A 67 6.38 0.01 5.23
CA GLU A 67 6.55 -1.43 5.49
C GLU A 67 6.08 -2.27 4.31
N VAL A 68 5.00 -1.87 3.64
CA VAL A 68 4.55 -2.56 2.42
C VAL A 68 5.65 -2.50 1.35
N LEU A 69 6.22 -1.32 1.15
CA LEU A 69 7.33 -1.16 0.19
C LEU A 69 8.56 -1.98 0.58
N TYR A 70 8.86 -2.04 1.88
CA TYR A 70 9.97 -2.86 2.36
C TYR A 70 9.77 -4.34 2.04
N LEU A 71 8.56 -4.84 2.24
CA LEU A 71 8.24 -6.23 1.91
C LEU A 71 8.42 -6.51 0.41
N TYR A 72 8.04 -5.59 -0.43
CA TYR A 72 8.24 -5.71 -1.86
C TYR A 72 9.74 -5.72 -2.21
N ASP A 73 10.46 -4.74 -1.71
CA ASP A 73 11.83 -4.49 -2.10
C ASP A 73 12.82 -5.50 -1.51
N ALA A 74 12.69 -5.80 -0.23
CA ALA A 74 13.63 -6.66 0.49
C ALA A 74 13.21 -8.12 0.53
N GLU A 75 11.91 -8.41 0.58
CA GLU A 75 11.41 -9.77 0.77
C GLU A 75 10.64 -10.31 -0.44
N ARG A 76 10.64 -9.58 -1.54
CA ARG A 76 10.02 -10.03 -2.79
C ARG A 76 8.55 -10.39 -2.62
N PHE A 77 7.80 -9.51 -1.96
CA PHE A 77 6.38 -9.72 -1.73
C PHE A 77 5.56 -8.65 -2.45
N VAL A 78 4.70 -9.06 -3.39
CA VAL A 78 3.87 -8.13 -4.15
C VAL A 78 2.57 -7.89 -3.39
N PRO A 79 2.26 -6.64 -3.01
CA PRO A 79 1.01 -6.36 -2.32
C PRO A 79 -0.18 -6.44 -3.28
N ALA A 80 -1.26 -7.09 -2.83
CA ALA A 80 -2.53 -7.15 -3.56
C ALA A 80 -3.56 -6.22 -2.92
N GLU A 81 -3.72 -6.32 -1.60
CA GLU A 81 -4.70 -5.53 -0.87
C GLU A 81 -4.31 -5.41 0.59
N ALA A 82 -4.86 -4.42 1.27
CA ALA A 82 -4.65 -4.28 2.71
C ALA A 82 -5.37 -5.41 3.44
N GLY A 83 -4.71 -5.98 4.43
CA GLY A 83 -5.28 -7.01 5.28
C GLY A 83 -5.66 -6.47 6.64
N ALA A 84 -6.37 -7.28 7.43
CA ALA A 84 -6.79 -6.88 8.77
C ALA A 84 -5.59 -6.65 9.69
N GLU A 85 -4.51 -7.41 9.52
CA GLU A 85 -3.33 -7.35 10.37
C GLU A 85 -2.06 -6.93 9.62
N GLY A 86 -2.18 -6.61 8.35
CA GLY A 86 -1.03 -6.23 7.55
C GLY A 86 -1.38 -6.02 6.10
N VAL A 87 -0.76 -6.80 5.22
CA VAL A 87 -0.98 -6.72 3.78
C VAL A 87 -1.06 -8.12 3.19
N ARG A 88 -1.98 -8.29 2.24
CA ARG A 88 -2.16 -9.55 1.52
C ARG A 88 -1.55 -9.44 0.14
N GLY A 89 -0.98 -10.52 -0.33
CA GLY A 89 -0.35 -10.56 -1.64
C GLY A 89 0.31 -11.89 -1.89
N GLU A 90 1.34 -11.90 -2.72
CA GLU A 90 2.06 -13.12 -3.06
C GLU A 90 3.56 -12.86 -3.22
N PRO A 91 4.40 -13.88 -2.97
CA PRO A 91 5.83 -13.76 -3.24
C PRO A 91 6.13 -13.77 -4.74
N PHE A 92 7.27 -13.20 -5.13
CA PHE A 92 7.69 -13.21 -6.53
C PHE A 92 9.20 -13.43 -6.70
#